data_320737b5a17cab549b1bae9eee014e2d
#
_entry.id   320737b5a17cab549b1bae9eee014e2d
#
_cell.length_a   1.000
_cell.length_b   1.000
_cell.length_c   1.000
_cell.angle_alpha   90.00
_cell.angle_beta   90.00
_cell.angle_gamma   90.00
#
_symmetry.space_group_name_H-M   'P 1'
#
loop_
_entity.id
_entity.type
_entity.pdbx_description
1 polymer ?
#
loop_
_entity_poly.entity_id
_entity_poly.type
_entity_poly.pdbx_seq_one_letter_code
_entity_poly.pdbx_strand_id
1 'polypeptide(L)'
;MKYKEQILEGFFLKRYKRFFTDIKIGNKIITAYCPNTGSLLGLLNENSKVLIAKVENPKAKLKFRLEAIKFNETFVGVNTSLPNDIIFEAISNKEVLKNIQGALKKEVKYGKNSRIDIYADKPNGNNSYIEIKSVTLSRSKQLSEFPDSVTSRGSKHLLELSEMSKNGNDCYLIYLVQRSDVTKFSIAKDIDQEYYKNSLIAKKMVLNFLLTSVKFQKKV
;
A
#
# COMPACT_ATOMS: atom_id res chain seq x y z
N MET A 1 -9.32 -10.34 -3.21
CA MET A 1 -8.13 -11.19 -2.92
C MET A 1 -8.34 -12.03 -1.67
N LYS A 2 -7.80 -13.27 -1.61
CA LYS A 2 -7.80 -14.15 -0.43
C LYS A 2 -6.36 -14.44 -0.04
N TYR A 3 -6.07 -14.52 1.27
CA TYR A 3 -4.78 -15.03 1.73
C TYR A 3 -4.64 -16.50 1.33
N LYS A 4 -3.48 -16.87 0.80
CA LYS A 4 -3.12 -18.25 0.46
C LYS A 4 -2.55 -18.98 1.67
N GLU A 5 -1.81 -18.22 2.48
CA GLU A 5 -1.12 -18.71 3.66
C GLU A 5 -2.07 -18.80 4.87
N GLN A 6 -1.71 -19.65 5.82
CA GLN A 6 -2.39 -19.72 7.12
C GLN A 6 -2.19 -18.40 7.89
N ILE A 7 -3.29 -17.76 8.26
CA ILE A 7 -3.30 -16.54 9.09
C ILE A 7 -3.52 -16.93 10.55
N LEU A 8 -2.64 -16.41 11.41
CA LEU A 8 -2.71 -16.56 12.86
C LEU A 8 -2.94 -15.19 13.50
N GLU A 9 -3.59 -15.21 14.68
CA GLU A 9 -3.77 -14.04 15.52
C GLU A 9 -2.72 -14.04 16.65
N GLY A 10 -2.24 -12.86 17.01
CA GLY A 10 -1.32 -12.64 18.11
C GLY A 10 -1.46 -11.24 18.69
N PHE A 11 -0.57 -10.90 19.62
CA PHE A 11 -0.51 -9.58 20.24
C PHE A 11 0.83 -8.95 19.96
N PHE A 12 0.83 -7.73 19.43
CA PHE A 12 2.01 -6.92 19.17
C PHE A 12 2.72 -6.59 20.49
N LEU A 13 4.03 -6.80 20.54
CA LEU A 13 4.85 -6.39 21.67
C LEU A 13 5.71 -5.19 21.31
N LYS A 14 6.58 -5.33 20.31
CA LYS A 14 7.47 -4.26 19.86
C LYS A 14 7.92 -4.47 18.42
N ARG A 15 8.32 -3.37 17.77
CA ARG A 15 8.99 -3.35 16.46
C ARG A 15 10.40 -2.75 16.61
N TYR A 16 11.38 -3.36 15.97
CA TYR A 16 12.77 -2.87 16.01
C TYR A 16 13.48 -3.12 14.67
N LYS A 17 14.53 -2.35 14.42
CA LYS A 17 15.30 -2.38 13.16
C LYS A 17 14.39 -2.31 11.91
N ARG A 18 13.24 -1.68 12.00
CA ARG A 18 12.18 -1.52 10.97
C ARG A 18 11.53 -2.82 10.47
N PHE A 19 12.23 -3.96 10.52
CA PHE A 19 11.81 -5.21 9.88
C PHE A 19 11.39 -6.32 10.85
N PHE A 20 11.66 -6.16 12.14
CA PHE A 20 11.39 -7.19 13.13
C PHE A 20 10.25 -6.77 14.05
N THR A 21 9.31 -7.68 14.26
CA THR A 21 8.17 -7.46 15.16
C THR A 21 8.04 -8.65 16.09
N ASP A 22 8.19 -8.43 17.39
CA ASP A 22 7.94 -9.44 18.41
C ASP A 22 6.43 -9.49 18.70
N ILE A 23 5.87 -10.70 18.68
CA ILE A 23 4.44 -10.97 18.76
C ILE A 23 4.23 -12.14 19.73
N LYS A 24 3.29 -11.96 20.66
CA LYS A 24 2.84 -13.01 21.58
C LYS A 24 1.71 -13.82 20.96
N ILE A 25 1.87 -15.14 20.90
CA ILE A 25 0.86 -16.10 20.48
C ILE A 25 0.71 -17.14 21.61
N GLY A 26 -0.42 -17.10 22.32
CA GLY A 26 -0.57 -17.89 23.55
C GLY A 26 0.53 -17.57 24.55
N ASN A 27 1.31 -18.57 24.98
CA ASN A 27 2.42 -18.41 25.91
C ASN A 27 3.81 -18.25 25.23
N LYS A 28 3.84 -18.16 23.89
CA LYS A 28 5.10 -18.04 23.13
C LYS A 28 5.27 -16.65 22.54
N ILE A 29 6.51 -16.18 22.52
CA ILE A 29 6.91 -14.99 21.79
C ILE A 29 7.62 -15.44 20.52
N ILE A 30 7.20 -14.90 19.39
CA ILE A 30 7.81 -15.13 18.08
C ILE A 30 8.26 -13.80 17.48
N THR A 31 9.25 -13.82 16.61
CA THR A 31 9.60 -12.66 15.79
C THR A 31 9.09 -12.86 14.38
N ALA A 32 8.27 -11.92 13.90
CA ALA A 32 7.77 -11.86 12.53
C ALA A 32 8.51 -10.80 11.71
N TYR A 33 8.59 -11.00 10.41
CA TYR A 33 9.04 -10.00 9.45
C TYR A 33 7.94 -8.94 9.27
N CYS A 34 8.31 -7.67 9.38
CA CYS A 34 7.47 -6.54 9.04
C CYS A 34 7.90 -6.00 7.66
N PRO A 35 7.12 -6.20 6.60
CA PRO A 35 7.50 -5.76 5.25
C PRO A 35 7.38 -4.24 5.05
N ASN A 36 6.76 -3.53 5.97
CA ASN A 36 6.61 -2.08 5.92
C ASN A 36 7.80 -1.37 6.56
N THR A 37 8.50 -0.54 5.79
CA THR A 37 9.62 0.28 6.28
C THR A 37 9.21 1.66 6.77
N GLY A 38 7.95 2.08 6.55
CA GLY A 38 7.36 3.33 7.02
C GLY A 38 7.26 3.42 8.54
N SER A 39 6.82 4.54 9.02
CA SER A 39 6.71 4.81 10.47
C SER A 39 5.64 3.97 11.16
N LEU A 40 4.57 3.58 10.43
CA LEU A 40 3.35 2.98 10.99
C LEU A 40 2.79 3.82 12.14
N LEU A 41 2.84 5.14 11.97
CA LEU A 41 2.46 6.13 12.98
C LEU A 41 1.04 5.85 13.50
N GLY A 42 0.92 5.76 14.84
CA GLY A 42 -0.34 5.51 15.54
C GLY A 42 -0.79 4.05 15.59
N LEU A 43 -0.06 3.10 14.97
CA LEU A 43 -0.45 1.69 14.92
C LEU A 43 0.37 0.78 15.86
N LEU A 44 1.55 1.20 16.31
CA LEU A 44 2.49 0.35 17.06
C LEU A 44 2.22 0.39 18.57
N ASN A 45 0.97 0.15 18.99
CA ASN A 45 0.61 0.11 20.39
C ASN A 45 0.80 -1.32 20.93
N GLU A 46 1.51 -1.44 22.04
CA GLU A 46 1.71 -2.71 22.73
C GLU A 46 0.36 -3.39 23.05
N ASN A 47 0.31 -4.70 22.95
CA ASN A 47 -0.88 -5.53 23.12
C ASN A 47 -2.00 -5.33 22.07
N SER A 48 -1.78 -4.55 21.00
CA SER A 48 -2.70 -4.55 19.86
C SER A 48 -2.77 -5.94 19.23
N LYS A 49 -3.98 -6.41 18.88
CA LYS A 49 -4.13 -7.63 18.09
C LYS A 49 -3.48 -7.48 16.72
N VAL A 50 -2.83 -8.53 16.26
CA VAL A 50 -2.20 -8.56 14.93
C VAL A 50 -2.60 -9.82 14.17
N LEU A 51 -2.59 -9.70 12.84
CA LEU A 51 -2.66 -10.83 11.93
C LEU A 51 -1.27 -11.08 11.35
N ILE A 52 -0.86 -12.33 11.35
CA ILE A 52 0.41 -12.77 10.77
C ILE A 52 0.17 -13.94 9.83
N ALA A 53 0.92 -13.96 8.73
CA ALA A 53 0.95 -15.10 7.81
C ALA A 53 2.15 -16.01 8.12
N LYS A 54 1.94 -17.33 8.02
CA LYS A 54 3.03 -18.29 8.06
C LYS A 54 3.76 -18.28 6.72
N VAL A 55 5.08 -18.04 6.75
CA VAL A 55 5.92 -18.00 5.55
C VAL A 55 6.31 -19.43 5.17
N GLU A 56 5.88 -19.89 4.01
CA GLU A 56 6.12 -21.26 3.54
C GLU A 56 7.54 -21.48 3.00
N ASN A 57 8.30 -20.40 2.70
CA ASN A 57 9.66 -20.53 2.21
C ASN A 57 10.58 -21.13 3.29
N PRO A 58 11.12 -22.34 3.09
CA PRO A 58 11.99 -23.01 4.08
C PRO A 58 13.29 -22.26 4.33
N LYS A 59 13.78 -21.47 3.36
CA LYS A 59 15.00 -20.66 3.48
C LYS A 59 14.77 -19.33 4.21
N ALA A 60 13.51 -18.95 4.49
CA ALA A 60 13.21 -17.71 5.20
C ALA A 60 13.72 -17.80 6.66
N LYS A 61 14.50 -16.79 7.06
CA LYS A 61 15.01 -16.68 8.45
C LYS A 61 13.87 -16.51 9.47
N LEU A 62 12.85 -15.72 9.10
CA LEU A 62 11.64 -15.52 9.90
C LEU A 62 10.49 -16.31 9.29
N LYS A 63 9.83 -17.11 10.10
CA LYS A 63 8.75 -18.02 9.66
C LYS A 63 7.37 -17.38 9.67
N PHE A 64 7.29 -16.12 10.07
CA PHE A 64 6.05 -15.36 10.11
C PHE A 64 6.25 -13.97 9.52
N ARG A 65 5.19 -13.42 8.93
CA ARG A 65 5.11 -12.08 8.35
C ARG A 65 3.92 -11.33 8.94
N LEU A 66 4.13 -10.09 9.36
CA LEU A 66 3.07 -9.22 9.84
C LEU A 66 2.20 -8.75 8.67
N GLU A 67 0.91 -8.99 8.76
CA GLU A 67 -0.07 -8.65 7.71
C GLU A 67 -0.91 -7.43 8.08
N ALA A 68 -1.43 -7.40 9.30
CA ALA A 68 -2.29 -6.32 9.77
C ALA A 68 -2.17 -6.10 11.27
N ILE A 69 -2.49 -4.90 11.71
CA ILE A 69 -2.55 -4.50 13.13
C ILE A 69 -3.97 -4.00 13.41
N LYS A 70 -4.58 -4.46 14.50
CA LYS A 70 -5.90 -3.98 14.92
C LYS A 70 -5.76 -2.59 15.55
N PHE A 71 -6.52 -1.63 15.03
CA PHE A 71 -6.69 -0.30 15.59
C PHE A 71 -8.18 -0.11 15.88
N ASN A 72 -8.53 0.10 17.17
CA ASN A 72 -9.93 0.05 17.61
C ASN A 72 -10.62 -1.23 17.11
N GLU A 73 -11.72 -1.10 16.36
CA GLU A 73 -12.49 -2.24 15.86
C GLU A 73 -12.11 -2.67 14.44
N THR A 74 -11.13 -2.02 13.79
CA THR A 74 -10.69 -2.38 12.43
C THR A 74 -9.28 -2.95 12.39
N PHE A 75 -9.01 -3.82 11.41
CA PHE A 75 -7.64 -4.19 11.05
C PHE A 75 -7.11 -3.24 9.98
N VAL A 76 -5.89 -2.77 10.19
CA VAL A 76 -5.14 -1.94 9.24
C VAL A 76 -4.07 -2.79 8.59
N GLY A 77 -4.13 -2.96 7.28
CA GLY A 77 -3.13 -3.70 6.52
C GLY A 77 -1.79 -2.99 6.51
N VAL A 78 -0.74 -3.70 6.91
CA VAL A 78 0.62 -3.14 6.96
C VAL A 78 1.60 -3.83 6.02
N ASN A 79 1.20 -4.92 5.38
CA ASN A 79 2.03 -5.63 4.42
C ASN A 79 2.08 -4.87 3.08
N THR A 80 3.20 -4.20 2.80
CA THR A 80 3.41 -3.38 1.60
C THR A 80 3.60 -4.19 0.31
N SER A 81 3.69 -5.52 0.37
CA SER A 81 3.73 -6.35 -0.83
C SER A 81 2.35 -6.70 -1.41
N LEU A 82 1.28 -6.49 -0.65
CA LEU A 82 -0.09 -6.84 -1.08
C LEU A 82 -0.80 -5.77 -1.94
N PRO A 83 -0.58 -4.46 -1.74
CA PRO A 83 -1.28 -3.42 -2.50
C PRO A 83 -1.26 -3.62 -4.01
N ASN A 84 -0.09 -3.95 -4.57
CA ASN A 84 0.07 -4.16 -6.01
C ASN A 84 -0.73 -5.37 -6.50
N ASP A 85 -0.76 -6.46 -5.72
CA ASP A 85 -1.54 -7.66 -6.06
C ASP A 85 -3.05 -7.40 -5.97
N ILE A 86 -3.50 -6.69 -4.94
CA ILE A 86 -4.90 -6.33 -4.74
C ILE A 86 -5.41 -5.49 -5.93
N ILE A 87 -4.68 -4.44 -6.29
CA ILE A 87 -5.08 -3.57 -7.40
C ILE A 87 -4.97 -4.28 -8.73
N PHE A 88 -3.93 -5.10 -8.95
CA PHE A 88 -3.79 -5.90 -10.16
C PHE A 88 -4.99 -6.84 -10.36
N GLU A 89 -5.40 -7.56 -9.32
CA GLU A 89 -6.58 -8.43 -9.33
C GLU A 89 -7.86 -7.63 -9.61
N ALA A 90 -8.04 -6.48 -8.94
CA ALA A 90 -9.22 -5.63 -9.12
C ALA A 90 -9.32 -5.03 -10.54
N ILE A 91 -8.19 -4.65 -11.16
CA ILE A 91 -8.18 -4.21 -12.56
C ILE A 91 -8.49 -5.38 -13.50
N SER A 92 -7.87 -6.54 -13.27
CA SER A 92 -8.09 -7.75 -14.08
C SER A 92 -9.56 -8.17 -14.04
N ASN A 93 -10.21 -8.06 -12.90
CA ASN A 93 -11.64 -8.35 -12.71
C ASN A 93 -12.57 -7.22 -13.16
N LYS A 94 -12.03 -6.11 -13.69
CA LYS A 94 -12.82 -4.91 -14.06
C LYS A 94 -13.61 -4.28 -12.91
N GLU A 95 -13.13 -4.43 -11.67
CA GLU A 95 -13.72 -3.82 -10.48
C GLU A 95 -13.31 -2.35 -10.33
N VAL A 96 -12.06 -2.04 -10.69
CA VAL A 96 -11.51 -0.67 -10.76
C VAL A 96 -10.90 -0.42 -12.12
N LEU A 97 -10.80 0.85 -12.55
CA LEU A 97 -10.22 1.25 -13.84
C LEU A 97 -10.75 0.40 -15.00
N LYS A 98 -12.08 0.25 -15.10
CA LYS A 98 -12.77 -0.65 -16.04
C LYS A 98 -12.40 -0.43 -17.50
N ASN A 99 -11.97 0.79 -17.84
CA ASN A 99 -11.60 1.17 -19.21
C ASN A 99 -10.16 0.80 -19.60
N ILE A 100 -9.35 0.27 -18.66
CA ILE A 100 -8.01 -0.18 -19.00
C ILE A 100 -8.10 -1.40 -19.92
N GLN A 101 -7.42 -1.30 -21.06
CA GLN A 101 -7.30 -2.34 -22.07
C GLN A 101 -5.84 -2.79 -22.18
N GLY A 102 -5.63 -3.95 -22.81
CA GLY A 102 -4.30 -4.49 -23.03
C GLY A 102 -3.82 -5.44 -21.94
N ALA A 103 -2.63 -5.98 -22.14
CA ALA A 103 -2.01 -6.91 -21.22
C ALA A 103 -1.42 -6.18 -20.02
N LEU A 104 -1.81 -6.61 -18.80
CA LEU A 104 -1.26 -6.06 -17.56
C LEU A 104 0.09 -6.70 -17.23
N LYS A 105 1.06 -5.86 -16.86
CA LYS A 105 2.40 -6.25 -16.41
C LYS A 105 2.73 -5.55 -15.10
N LYS A 106 3.43 -6.22 -14.19
CA LYS A 106 3.90 -5.62 -12.92
C LYS A 106 5.35 -5.17 -13.02
N GLU A 107 5.72 -4.16 -12.24
CA GLU A 107 7.10 -3.73 -12.02
C GLU A 107 7.88 -3.42 -13.31
N VAL A 108 7.23 -2.75 -14.27
CA VAL A 108 7.86 -2.37 -15.54
C VAL A 108 8.72 -1.13 -15.35
N LYS A 109 9.95 -1.16 -15.88
CA LYS A 109 10.84 0.02 -15.86
C LYS A 109 10.25 1.17 -16.68
N TYR A 110 10.30 2.38 -16.14
CA TYR A 110 9.88 3.60 -16.83
C TYR A 110 10.66 4.81 -16.30
N GLY A 111 10.50 5.96 -16.97
CA GLY A 111 11.22 7.18 -16.60
C GLY A 111 12.73 6.99 -16.62
N LYS A 112 13.43 7.71 -15.76
CA LYS A 112 14.91 7.64 -15.72
C LYS A 112 15.44 6.44 -14.97
N ASN A 113 14.83 6.07 -13.83
CA ASN A 113 15.29 4.95 -12.97
C ASN A 113 14.18 4.46 -12.04
N SER A 114 12.94 4.42 -12.47
CA SER A 114 11.83 3.95 -11.68
C SER A 114 11.18 2.70 -12.27
N ARG A 115 10.32 2.06 -11.49
CA ARG A 115 9.44 1.00 -11.93
C ARG A 115 8.03 1.38 -11.56
N ILE A 116 7.14 1.28 -12.54
CA ILE A 116 5.71 1.45 -12.31
C ILE A 116 5.14 0.17 -11.71
N ASP A 117 4.23 0.30 -10.76
CA ASP A 117 3.63 -0.85 -10.08
C ASP A 117 2.84 -1.73 -11.05
N ILE A 118 2.00 -1.12 -11.90
CA ILE A 118 1.26 -1.81 -12.95
C ILE A 118 1.32 -1.01 -14.25
N TYR A 119 1.58 -1.72 -15.35
CA TYR A 119 1.60 -1.21 -16.71
C TYR A 119 0.58 -1.96 -17.55
N ALA A 120 -0.14 -1.27 -18.42
CA ALA A 120 -1.01 -1.88 -19.41
C ALA A 120 -0.56 -1.46 -20.82
N ASP A 121 -0.30 -2.49 -21.63
CA ASP A 121 0.18 -2.34 -23.01
C ASP A 121 -1.02 -2.27 -23.95
N LYS A 122 -1.27 -1.12 -24.56
CA LYS A 122 -2.37 -0.92 -25.49
C LYS A 122 -1.84 -1.02 -26.94
N PRO A 123 -2.31 -1.97 -27.73
CA PRO A 123 -1.77 -2.20 -29.10
C PRO A 123 -1.89 -0.99 -30.03
N ASN A 124 -2.90 -0.15 -29.88
CA ASN A 124 -3.20 0.97 -30.78
C ASN A 124 -3.47 2.27 -30.03
N GLY A 125 -2.81 2.53 -28.92
CA GLY A 125 -3.10 3.72 -28.13
C GLY A 125 -2.07 4.01 -27.07
N ASN A 126 -2.40 4.98 -26.25
CA ASN A 126 -1.55 5.39 -25.14
C ASN A 126 -1.49 4.30 -24.08
N ASN A 127 -0.30 3.90 -23.68
CA ASN A 127 -0.09 2.94 -22.61
C ASN A 127 -0.59 3.48 -21.27
N SER A 128 -0.96 2.58 -20.36
CA SER A 128 -1.39 2.98 -19.03
C SER A 128 -0.33 2.69 -17.99
N TYR A 129 -0.02 3.69 -17.18
CA TYR A 129 0.95 3.66 -16.07
C TYR A 129 0.19 3.85 -14.75
N ILE A 130 0.27 2.89 -13.85
CA ILE A 130 -0.50 2.88 -12.61
C ILE A 130 0.47 2.74 -11.44
N GLU A 131 0.55 3.79 -10.62
CA GLU A 131 1.31 3.83 -9.38
C GLU A 131 0.36 3.67 -8.19
N ILE A 132 0.77 2.88 -7.18
CA ILE A 132 -0.06 2.55 -6.03
C ILE A 132 0.63 3.04 -4.75
N LYS A 133 -0.11 3.76 -3.92
CA LYS A 133 0.32 4.21 -2.61
C LYS A 133 -0.50 3.53 -1.53
N SER A 134 0.16 2.78 -0.66
CA SER A 134 -0.46 2.14 0.50
C SER A 134 -0.69 3.17 1.60
N VAL A 135 -1.94 3.34 2.06
CA VAL A 135 -2.35 4.35 3.03
C VAL A 135 -2.79 3.69 4.32
N THR A 136 -2.05 3.91 5.40
CA THR A 136 -2.31 3.34 6.74
C THR A 136 -2.59 4.41 7.79
N LEU A 137 -2.07 5.63 7.60
CA LEU A 137 -2.14 6.72 8.58
C LEU A 137 -3.56 7.25 8.73
N SER A 138 -3.96 7.47 9.98
CA SER A 138 -5.15 8.22 10.36
C SER A 138 -4.89 8.87 11.72
N ARG A 139 -4.77 10.19 11.74
CA ARG A 139 -4.53 10.98 12.95
C ARG A 139 -5.81 11.63 13.48
N SER A 140 -6.85 11.65 12.67
CA SER A 140 -8.15 12.22 13.01
C SER A 140 -9.26 11.24 12.66
N LYS A 141 -10.38 11.31 13.38
CA LYS A 141 -11.53 10.44 13.19
C LYS A 141 -12.01 10.50 11.72
N GLN A 142 -12.19 9.33 11.11
CA GLN A 142 -12.67 9.15 9.73
C GLN A 142 -11.76 9.73 8.62
N LEU A 143 -10.55 10.20 8.93
CA LEU A 143 -9.63 10.77 7.95
C LEU A 143 -8.42 9.87 7.77
N SER A 144 -8.19 9.36 6.57
CA SER A 144 -6.91 8.75 6.19
C SER A 144 -5.99 9.79 5.59
N GLU A 145 -4.68 9.59 5.76
CA GLU A 145 -3.67 10.54 5.32
C GLU A 145 -2.48 9.82 4.68
N PHE A 146 -1.82 10.50 3.75
CA PHE A 146 -0.57 10.05 3.13
C PHE A 146 0.37 11.24 2.88
N PRO A 147 1.68 11.09 3.06
CA PRO A 147 2.39 9.91 3.60
C PRO A 147 2.41 9.87 5.14
N ASP A 148 2.87 8.74 5.71
CA ASP A 148 3.10 8.57 7.14
C ASP A 148 4.52 9.00 7.59
N SER A 149 5.37 9.36 6.64
CA SER A 149 6.74 9.88 6.81
C SER A 149 7.20 10.55 5.53
N VAL A 150 8.25 11.36 5.58
CA VAL A 150 8.85 11.98 4.38
C VAL A 150 9.22 10.91 3.35
N THR A 151 8.77 11.11 2.09
CA THR A 151 8.93 10.16 1.00
C THR A 151 9.49 10.81 -0.29
N SER A 152 10.81 10.99 -0.34
CA SER A 152 11.49 11.52 -1.54
C SER A 152 11.25 10.63 -2.78
N ARG A 153 11.20 9.30 -2.58
CA ARG A 153 10.82 8.36 -3.64
C ARG A 153 9.39 8.59 -4.13
N GLY A 154 8.45 8.87 -3.23
CA GLY A 154 7.07 9.19 -3.60
C GLY A 154 6.98 10.45 -4.45
N SER A 155 7.68 11.51 -4.07
CA SER A 155 7.79 12.77 -4.82
C SER A 155 8.38 12.55 -6.21
N LYS A 156 9.46 11.77 -6.32
CA LYS A 156 10.06 11.41 -7.61
C LYS A 156 9.06 10.67 -8.52
N HIS A 157 8.33 9.68 -7.99
CA HIS A 157 7.33 8.93 -8.77
C HIS A 157 6.22 9.84 -9.31
N LEU A 158 5.77 10.84 -8.52
CA LEU A 158 4.78 11.82 -8.98
C LEU A 158 5.28 12.60 -10.20
N LEU A 159 6.54 13.06 -10.17
CA LEU A 159 7.12 13.84 -11.25
C LEU A 159 7.33 12.98 -12.51
N GLU A 160 7.87 11.78 -12.38
CA GLU A 160 8.07 10.87 -13.51
C GLU A 160 6.73 10.43 -14.13
N LEU A 161 5.72 10.16 -13.31
CA LEU A 161 4.39 9.82 -13.81
C LEU A 161 3.74 11.01 -14.52
N SER A 162 3.96 12.25 -14.03
CA SER A 162 3.50 13.47 -14.69
C SER A 162 4.15 13.66 -16.06
N GLU A 163 5.42 13.32 -16.19
CA GLU A 163 6.12 13.36 -17.47
C GLU A 163 5.57 12.34 -18.47
N MET A 164 5.26 11.11 -18.02
CA MET A 164 4.60 10.12 -18.88
C MET A 164 3.22 10.59 -19.35
N SER A 165 2.48 11.29 -18.50
CA SER A 165 1.18 11.88 -18.86
C SER A 165 1.33 12.97 -19.93
N LYS A 166 2.32 13.86 -19.82
CA LYS A 166 2.62 14.87 -20.84
C LYS A 166 2.96 14.25 -22.20
N ASN A 167 3.59 13.08 -22.20
CA ASN A 167 3.91 12.32 -23.40
C ASN A 167 2.72 11.54 -23.97
N GLY A 168 1.49 11.85 -23.52
CA GLY A 168 0.25 11.31 -24.06
C GLY A 168 -0.17 9.96 -23.50
N ASN A 169 0.49 9.44 -22.45
CA ASN A 169 0.09 8.19 -21.81
C ASN A 169 -1.00 8.39 -20.77
N ASP A 170 -1.79 7.34 -20.54
CA ASP A 170 -2.80 7.32 -19.47
C ASP A 170 -2.11 7.03 -18.13
N CYS A 171 -2.11 7.98 -17.22
CA CYS A 171 -1.42 7.85 -15.95
C CYS A 171 -2.40 7.88 -14.78
N TYR A 172 -2.21 6.96 -13.83
CA TYR A 172 -3.07 6.77 -12.66
C TYR A 172 -2.25 6.71 -11.38
N LEU A 173 -2.69 7.44 -10.36
CA LEU A 173 -2.17 7.35 -9.01
C LEU A 173 -3.29 6.84 -8.10
N ILE A 174 -3.11 5.65 -7.54
CA ILE A 174 -4.10 5.01 -6.67
C ILE A 174 -3.62 5.09 -5.23
N TYR A 175 -4.41 5.73 -4.37
CA TYR A 175 -4.25 5.63 -2.93
C TYR A 175 -5.12 4.49 -2.42
N LEU A 176 -4.48 3.36 -2.07
CA LEU A 176 -5.15 2.21 -1.50
C LEU A 176 -5.18 2.32 0.02
N VAL A 177 -6.33 2.69 0.55
CA VAL A 177 -6.54 2.84 1.99
C VAL A 177 -6.67 1.46 2.63
N GLN A 178 -5.73 1.12 3.51
CA GLN A 178 -5.60 -0.20 4.14
C GLN A 178 -6.45 -0.36 5.40
N ARG A 179 -7.51 0.46 5.56
CA ARG A 179 -8.37 0.47 6.73
C ARG A 179 -9.80 0.84 6.35
N SER A 180 -10.78 0.41 7.14
CA SER A 180 -12.21 0.59 6.84
C SER A 180 -12.93 1.56 7.79
N ASP A 181 -12.24 2.17 8.75
CA ASP A 181 -12.81 3.10 9.73
C ASP A 181 -12.70 4.57 9.31
N VAL A 182 -12.35 4.82 8.05
CA VAL A 182 -12.18 6.15 7.48
C VAL A 182 -13.06 6.33 6.25
N THR A 183 -13.51 7.56 6.02
CA THR A 183 -14.37 7.95 4.89
C THR A 183 -13.81 9.12 4.09
N LYS A 184 -12.73 9.75 4.60
CA LYS A 184 -12.07 10.90 3.99
C LYS A 184 -10.58 10.62 3.79
N PHE A 185 -9.98 11.35 2.86
CA PHE A 185 -8.55 11.27 2.57
C PHE A 185 -7.94 12.66 2.40
N SER A 186 -6.73 12.86 2.89
CA SER A 186 -5.91 14.05 2.60
C SER A 186 -4.43 13.72 2.45
N ILE A 187 -3.70 14.62 1.80
CA ILE A 187 -2.24 14.60 1.80
C ILE A 187 -1.76 15.24 3.10
N ALA A 188 -0.90 14.55 3.85
CA ALA A 188 -0.30 14.99 5.10
C ALA A 188 0.80 16.06 4.82
N LYS A 189 0.38 17.28 4.51
CA LYS A 189 1.26 18.39 4.15
C LYS A 189 2.29 18.71 5.22
N ASP A 190 1.91 18.58 6.48
CA ASP A 190 2.76 18.81 7.65
C ASP A 190 3.86 17.76 7.82
N ILE A 191 3.64 16.54 7.31
CA ILE A 191 4.64 15.46 7.31
C ILE A 191 5.59 15.59 6.12
N ASP A 192 5.05 15.89 4.91
CA ASP A 192 5.85 16.01 3.69
C ASP A 192 5.33 17.13 2.77
N GLN A 193 5.91 18.32 2.94
CA GLN A 193 5.56 19.48 2.12
C GLN A 193 5.96 19.33 0.65
N GLU A 194 7.04 18.62 0.38
CA GLU A 194 7.51 18.39 -1.00
C GLU A 194 6.55 17.48 -1.74
N TYR A 195 6.17 16.35 -1.12
CA TYR A 195 5.16 15.46 -1.68
C TYR A 195 3.83 16.19 -1.93
N TYR A 196 3.39 17.03 -0.98
CA TYR A 196 2.18 17.83 -1.13
C TYR A 196 2.27 18.75 -2.35
N LYS A 197 3.34 19.54 -2.49
CA LYS A 197 3.55 20.43 -3.65
C LYS A 197 3.55 19.66 -4.96
N ASN A 198 4.29 18.55 -5.02
CA ASN A 198 4.36 17.71 -6.21
C ASN A 198 3.02 17.04 -6.54
N SER A 199 2.21 16.69 -5.54
CA SER A 199 0.86 16.16 -5.76
C SER A 199 -0.08 17.18 -6.40
N LEU A 200 0.02 18.46 -6.04
CA LEU A 200 -0.75 19.54 -6.67
C LEU A 200 -0.34 19.76 -8.13
N ILE A 201 0.96 19.69 -8.43
CA ILE A 201 1.48 19.77 -9.81
C ILE A 201 0.96 18.57 -10.61
N ALA A 202 1.11 17.38 -10.09
CA ALA A 202 0.65 16.14 -10.73
C ALA A 202 -0.85 16.19 -11.04
N LYS A 203 -1.67 16.67 -10.11
CA LYS A 203 -3.12 16.82 -10.30
C LYS A 203 -3.47 17.76 -11.47
N LYS A 204 -2.68 18.80 -11.71
CA LYS A 204 -2.86 19.71 -12.85
C LYS A 204 -2.44 19.10 -14.19
N MET A 205 -1.62 18.05 -14.18
CA MET A 205 -1.03 17.41 -15.34
C MET A 205 -1.80 16.16 -15.82
N VAL A 206 -3.10 16.16 -15.61
CA VAL A 206 -4.00 15.07 -16.09
C VAL A 206 -3.69 13.69 -15.50
N LEU A 207 -3.12 13.62 -14.28
CA LEU A 207 -3.08 12.38 -13.52
C LEU A 207 -4.46 12.05 -12.97
N ASN A 208 -4.91 10.84 -13.23
CA ASN A 208 -6.14 10.33 -12.63
C ASN A 208 -5.86 9.86 -11.20
N PHE A 209 -6.36 10.60 -10.22
CA PHE A 209 -6.26 10.24 -8.80
C PHE A 209 -7.44 9.34 -8.43
N LEU A 210 -7.16 8.16 -7.94
CA LEU A 210 -8.16 7.21 -7.48
C LEU A 210 -7.96 6.91 -6.00
N LEU A 211 -9.03 6.96 -5.24
CA LEU A 211 -9.08 6.54 -3.84
C LEU A 211 -9.89 5.25 -3.77
N THR A 212 -9.32 4.20 -3.18
CA THR A 212 -10.02 2.95 -2.93
C THR A 212 -9.58 2.38 -1.58
N SER A 213 -10.38 1.50 -1.00
CA SER A 213 -10.11 0.93 0.31
C SER A 213 -10.23 -0.59 0.32
N VAL A 214 -9.56 -1.23 1.29
CA VAL A 214 -9.70 -2.66 1.59
C VAL A 214 -10.42 -2.85 2.90
N LYS A 215 -11.21 -3.92 2.98
CA LYS A 215 -11.84 -4.39 4.21
C LYS A 215 -11.36 -5.80 4.52
N PHE A 216 -10.78 -5.98 5.71
CA PHE A 216 -10.42 -7.31 6.19
C PHE A 216 -11.68 -8.03 6.66
N GLN A 217 -11.92 -9.23 6.13
CA GLN A 217 -13.04 -10.08 6.53
C GLN A 217 -12.50 -11.46 6.94
N LYS A 218 -12.91 -11.93 8.10
CA LYS A 218 -12.72 -13.33 8.49
C LYS A 218 -13.80 -14.13 7.77
N LYS A 219 -13.41 -15.13 6.99
CA LYS A 219 -14.39 -16.13 6.53
C LYS A 219 -14.79 -16.96 7.74
N VAL A 220 -16.05 -16.90 8.07
CA VAL A 220 -16.69 -17.85 9.00
C VAL A 220 -16.77 -19.21 8.33
#